data_1ae4f9c0552a3a0cc833c92cbe82ad2e
#
_entry.id   1ae4f9c0552a3a0cc833c92cbe82ad2e
#
_cell.length_a   1.000
_cell.length_b   1.000
_cell.length_c   1.000
_cell.angle_alpha   90.00
_cell.angle_beta   90.00
_cell.angle_gamma   90.00
#
_symmetry.space_group_name_H-M   'P 1'
#
loop_
_entity.id
_entity.type
_entity.pdbx_description
1 polymer ?
#
loop_
_entity_poly.entity_id
_entity_poly.type
_entity_poly.pdbx_seq_one_letter_code
_entity_poly.pdbx_strand_id
1 'polypeptide(L)'
;GEDLQEHVQPMIRAVVTGEIAGGMAEHHPENDKDLHEILTPLEKLFPCDLSYTAEELHKLTPDTLSDAVYDCAMKAYAAREEAFGLQPDGTPLMRELERVVMLRVVDEYWMDHLEAMDDLRQGIGLRAYGNVKPVDEYKRAGFDMFDEMVNGIQSETVRRLFTVRVRREQKLERKTVARSAATNAGGDDSEKKRPVRRVKKPGRNDPCPCGKLRPNGLPMKYKDCCGKNA
;
A
#
# COMPACT_ATOMS: atom_id res chain seq x y z
N GLY A 1 21.80 2.90 -2.14
CA GLY A 1 20.95 3.38 -1.07
C GLY A 1 21.46 2.84 0.25
N GLU A 2 21.49 3.67 1.25
CA GLU A 2 21.84 3.26 2.60
C GLU A 2 20.86 2.19 3.09
N ASP A 3 21.33 1.27 3.90
CA ASP A 3 20.51 0.20 4.44
C ASP A 3 19.53 0.78 5.47
N LEU A 4 18.25 0.87 5.10
CA LEU A 4 17.19 1.41 5.97
C LEU A 4 16.90 0.51 7.17
N GLN A 5 17.39 -0.72 7.19
CA GLN A 5 17.22 -1.64 8.30
C GLN A 5 17.78 -1.06 9.61
N GLU A 6 18.90 -0.34 9.54
CA GLU A 6 19.51 0.32 10.72
C GLU A 6 18.58 1.38 11.32
N HIS A 7 17.67 1.95 10.54
CA HIS A 7 16.69 2.93 11.01
C HIS A 7 15.39 2.27 11.48
N VAL A 8 14.97 1.19 10.84
CA VAL A 8 13.72 0.48 11.18
C VAL A 8 13.82 -0.25 12.51
N GLN A 9 14.95 -0.87 12.82
CA GLN A 9 15.13 -1.61 14.07
C GLN A 9 14.96 -0.73 15.33
N PRO A 10 15.57 0.47 15.42
CA PRO A 10 15.30 1.39 16.53
C PRO A 10 13.85 1.85 16.62
N MET A 11 13.15 2.02 15.47
CA MET A 11 11.73 2.37 15.47
C MET A 11 10.88 1.24 16.07
N ILE A 12 11.15 -0.01 15.70
CA ILE A 12 10.47 -1.17 16.30
C ILE A 12 10.70 -1.19 17.80
N ARG A 13 11.93 -0.99 18.25
CA ARG A 13 12.26 -0.94 19.69
C ARG A 13 11.52 0.19 20.39
N ALA A 14 11.50 1.39 19.82
CA ALA A 14 10.83 2.54 20.40
C ALA A 14 9.33 2.30 20.57
N VAL A 15 8.67 1.74 19.54
CA VAL A 15 7.25 1.39 19.59
C VAL A 15 6.96 0.35 20.64
N VAL A 16 7.74 -0.75 20.69
CA VAL A 16 7.58 -1.80 21.69
C VAL A 16 7.75 -1.25 23.11
N THR A 17 8.81 -0.49 23.34
CA THR A 17 9.09 0.08 24.67
C THR A 17 8.00 1.07 25.09
N GLY A 18 7.51 1.91 24.16
CA GLY A 18 6.47 2.89 24.42
C GLY A 18 5.13 2.23 24.81
N GLU A 19 4.69 1.24 24.05
CA GLU A 19 3.42 0.52 24.32
C GLU A 19 3.50 -0.24 25.65
N ILE A 20 4.61 -0.92 25.93
CA ILE A 20 4.78 -1.67 27.17
C ILE A 20 4.89 -0.73 28.38
N ALA A 21 5.67 0.35 28.27
CA ALA A 21 5.80 1.32 29.35
C ALA A 21 4.44 1.99 29.66
N GLY A 22 3.66 2.34 28.63
CA GLY A 22 2.31 2.85 28.79
C GLY A 22 1.38 1.86 29.48
N GLY A 23 1.29 0.63 28.97
CA GLY A 23 0.44 -0.42 29.53
C GLY A 23 0.81 -0.78 30.98
N MET A 24 2.11 -0.93 31.27
CA MET A 24 2.56 -1.25 32.64
C MET A 24 2.47 -0.06 33.61
N ALA A 25 2.45 1.18 33.12
CA ALA A 25 2.21 2.35 33.96
C ALA A 25 0.75 2.43 34.44
N GLU A 26 -0.17 1.96 33.62
CA GLU A 26 -1.59 1.89 33.95
C GLU A 26 -1.90 0.71 34.87
N HIS A 27 -1.32 -0.44 34.56
CA HIS A 27 -1.58 -1.69 35.29
C HIS A 27 -0.37 -2.63 35.26
N HIS A 28 0.14 -3.03 36.45
CA HIS A 28 1.17 -4.07 36.52
C HIS A 28 0.51 -5.46 36.36
N PRO A 29 1.03 -6.34 35.46
CA PRO A 29 0.39 -7.63 35.21
C PRO A 29 0.51 -8.56 36.42
N GLU A 30 -0.60 -9.00 36.99
CA GLU A 30 -0.67 -9.95 38.07
C GLU A 30 -0.96 -11.38 37.57
N ASN A 31 -1.52 -11.49 36.37
CA ASN A 31 -1.90 -12.74 35.75
C ASN A 31 -1.75 -12.68 34.22
N ASP A 32 -1.89 -13.82 33.56
CA ASP A 32 -1.75 -13.92 32.10
C ASP A 32 -2.75 -13.06 31.33
N LYS A 33 -3.92 -12.76 31.90
CA LYS A 33 -4.94 -11.92 31.24
C LYS A 33 -4.48 -10.47 31.20
N ASP A 34 -3.93 -9.98 32.30
CA ASP A 34 -3.41 -8.61 32.39
C ASP A 34 -2.23 -8.44 31.46
N LEU A 35 -1.34 -9.44 31.38
CA LEU A 35 -0.24 -9.45 30.43
C LEU A 35 -0.74 -9.41 28.98
N HIS A 36 -1.73 -10.23 28.65
CA HIS A 36 -2.31 -10.26 27.31
C HIS A 36 -3.01 -8.94 26.97
N GLU A 37 -3.63 -8.26 27.94
CA GLU A 37 -4.24 -6.96 27.73
C GLU A 37 -3.19 -5.89 27.37
N ILE A 38 -2.06 -5.89 28.07
CA ILE A 38 -0.90 -5.02 27.75
C ILE A 38 -0.31 -5.34 26.38
N LEU A 39 -0.22 -6.62 26.02
CA LEU A 39 0.37 -7.06 24.74
C LEU A 39 -0.58 -6.96 23.54
N THR A 40 -1.88 -6.84 23.76
CA THR A 40 -2.91 -6.83 22.68
C THR A 40 -2.61 -5.85 21.53
N PRO A 41 -2.13 -4.62 21.74
CA PRO A 41 -1.78 -3.72 20.64
C PRO A 41 -0.65 -4.27 19.77
N LEU A 42 0.36 -4.89 20.37
CA LEU A 42 1.54 -5.44 19.71
C LEU A 42 1.26 -6.79 19.04
N GLU A 43 0.43 -7.64 19.64
CA GLU A 43 0.02 -8.93 19.06
C GLU A 43 -0.75 -8.79 17.74
N LYS A 44 -1.42 -7.66 17.54
CA LYS A 44 -2.05 -7.33 16.25
C LYS A 44 -1.04 -7.07 15.14
N LEU A 45 0.19 -6.72 15.47
CA LEU A 45 1.25 -6.43 14.52
C LEU A 45 2.09 -7.68 14.21
N PHE A 46 2.47 -8.42 15.25
CA PHE A 46 3.30 -9.62 15.12
C PHE A 46 2.94 -10.64 16.20
N PRO A 47 3.03 -11.95 15.88
CA PRO A 47 2.75 -12.99 16.86
C PRO A 47 3.82 -12.98 17.96
N CYS A 48 3.39 -12.95 19.20
CA CYS A 48 4.24 -13.01 20.37
C CYS A 48 3.61 -13.97 21.37
N ASP A 49 4.17 -15.17 21.48
CA ASP A 49 3.69 -16.20 22.41
C ASP A 49 4.61 -16.20 23.64
N LEU A 50 4.29 -15.34 24.59
CA LEU A 50 5.00 -15.20 25.85
C LEU A 50 4.12 -15.75 26.97
N SER A 51 4.67 -16.66 27.74
CA SER A 51 4.04 -17.22 28.94
C SER A 51 4.97 -17.08 30.13
N TYR A 52 4.47 -16.58 31.22
CA TYR A 52 5.21 -16.39 32.45
C TYR A 52 4.50 -17.07 33.63
N THR A 53 5.27 -17.58 34.58
CA THR A 53 4.71 -18.04 35.83
C THR A 53 4.31 -16.85 36.72
N ALA A 54 3.39 -17.07 37.68
CA ALA A 54 2.95 -16.01 38.58
C ALA A 54 4.13 -15.34 39.34
N GLU A 55 5.17 -16.11 39.65
CA GLU A 55 6.35 -15.60 40.33
C GLU A 55 7.23 -14.73 39.40
N GLU A 56 7.25 -15.03 38.12
CA GLU A 56 7.95 -14.24 37.12
C GLU A 56 7.22 -12.95 36.78
N LEU A 57 5.88 -12.99 36.72
CA LEU A 57 5.05 -11.80 36.49
C LEU A 57 5.28 -10.74 37.58
N HIS A 58 5.37 -11.12 38.85
CA HIS A 58 5.65 -10.18 39.95
C HIS A 58 7.05 -9.53 39.87
N LYS A 59 8.00 -10.16 39.18
CA LYS A 59 9.36 -9.64 38.98
C LYS A 59 9.56 -8.95 37.65
N LEU A 60 8.52 -8.95 36.80
CA LEU A 60 8.58 -8.42 35.45
C LEU A 60 8.74 -6.90 35.48
N THR A 61 9.77 -6.42 34.81
CA THR A 61 9.99 -4.99 34.63
C THR A 61 9.63 -4.59 33.20
N PRO A 62 9.27 -3.31 32.95
CA PRO A 62 9.03 -2.83 31.59
C PRO A 62 10.17 -3.14 30.63
N ASP A 63 11.41 -3.03 31.10
CA ASP A 63 12.61 -3.28 30.27
C ASP A 63 12.73 -4.76 29.87
N THR A 64 12.56 -5.69 30.84
CA THR A 64 12.65 -7.13 30.57
C THR A 64 11.54 -7.61 29.64
N LEU A 65 10.33 -7.09 29.81
CA LEU A 65 9.20 -7.38 28.91
C LEU A 65 9.44 -6.79 27.51
N SER A 66 9.95 -5.56 27.46
CA SER A 66 10.27 -4.90 26.19
C SER A 66 11.34 -5.65 25.39
N ASP A 67 12.37 -6.18 26.06
CA ASP A 67 13.39 -6.97 25.39
C ASP A 67 12.82 -8.29 24.85
N ALA A 68 12.00 -9.00 25.63
CA ALA A 68 11.37 -10.24 25.17
C ALA A 68 10.42 -10.01 23.98
N VAL A 69 9.61 -8.96 24.02
CA VAL A 69 8.70 -8.61 22.94
C VAL A 69 9.46 -8.10 21.70
N TYR A 70 10.54 -7.37 21.91
CA TYR A 70 11.41 -6.94 20.81
C TYR A 70 12.03 -8.13 20.07
N ASP A 71 12.46 -9.16 20.79
CA ASP A 71 12.97 -10.40 20.19
C ASP A 71 11.90 -11.11 19.35
N CYS A 72 10.64 -11.12 19.82
CA CYS A 72 9.51 -11.62 19.02
C CYS A 72 9.30 -10.78 17.75
N ALA A 73 9.34 -9.46 17.86
CA ALA A 73 9.19 -8.55 16.73
C ALA A 73 10.30 -8.77 15.70
N MET A 74 11.54 -8.94 16.14
CA MET A 74 12.68 -9.19 15.24
C MET A 74 12.59 -10.56 14.55
N LYS A 75 12.10 -11.59 15.21
CA LYS A 75 11.82 -12.89 14.59
C LYS A 75 10.71 -12.76 13.52
N ALA A 76 9.63 -12.06 13.86
CA ALA A 76 8.54 -11.80 12.91
C ALA A 76 9.01 -10.97 11.71
N TYR A 77 9.88 -9.98 11.94
CA TYR A 77 10.48 -9.16 10.90
C TYR A 77 11.36 -10.00 9.96
N ALA A 78 12.23 -10.84 10.49
CA ALA A 78 13.08 -11.73 9.69
C ALA A 78 12.26 -12.75 8.88
N ALA A 79 11.24 -13.36 9.49
CA ALA A 79 10.33 -14.27 8.80
C ALA A 79 9.58 -13.59 7.65
N ARG A 80 9.24 -12.31 7.83
CA ARG A 80 8.57 -11.50 6.83
C ARG A 80 9.50 -11.14 5.67
N GLU A 81 10.76 -10.80 5.96
CA GLU A 81 11.79 -10.57 4.94
C GLU A 81 12.00 -11.82 4.08
N GLU A 82 12.09 -12.99 4.69
CA GLU A 82 12.21 -14.27 3.98
C GLU A 82 10.97 -14.55 3.11
N ALA A 83 9.77 -14.30 3.64
CA ALA A 83 8.51 -14.50 2.91
C ALA A 83 8.37 -13.59 1.66
N PHE A 84 8.89 -12.38 1.71
CA PHE A 84 8.92 -11.48 0.54
C PHE A 84 9.96 -11.90 -0.49
N GLY A 85 11.06 -12.50 -0.06
CA GLY A 85 12.13 -12.98 -0.93
C GLY A 85 12.95 -11.86 -1.56
N LEU A 86 13.67 -12.22 -2.63
CA LEU A 86 14.63 -11.34 -3.28
C LEU A 86 14.06 -10.73 -4.56
N GLN A 87 14.55 -9.56 -4.89
CA GLN A 87 14.38 -8.91 -6.19
C GLN A 87 15.29 -9.56 -7.25
N PRO A 88 15.09 -9.28 -8.54
CA PRO A 88 15.93 -9.81 -9.62
C PRO A 88 17.42 -9.42 -9.50
N ASP A 89 17.73 -8.34 -8.79
CA ASP A 89 19.08 -7.85 -8.52
C ASP A 89 19.74 -8.52 -7.29
N GLY A 90 19.01 -9.41 -6.60
CA GLY A 90 19.48 -10.12 -5.41
C GLY A 90 19.26 -9.38 -4.10
N THR A 91 18.70 -8.16 -4.11
CA THR A 91 18.39 -7.43 -2.88
C THR A 91 17.06 -7.91 -2.27
N PRO A 92 16.91 -7.93 -0.93
CA PRO A 92 15.65 -8.26 -0.30
C PRO A 92 14.54 -7.27 -0.70
N LEU A 93 13.39 -7.78 -1.13
CA LEU A 93 12.24 -6.94 -1.48
C LEU A 93 11.77 -6.09 -0.27
N MET A 94 12.07 -6.54 0.93
CA MET A 94 11.78 -5.82 2.16
C MET A 94 12.43 -4.43 2.20
N ARG A 95 13.65 -4.26 1.65
CA ARG A 95 14.34 -2.94 1.58
C ARG A 95 13.55 -1.92 0.76
N GLU A 96 12.99 -2.37 -0.35
CA GLU A 96 12.13 -1.50 -1.16
C GLU A 96 10.81 -1.16 -0.44
N LEU A 97 10.22 -2.13 0.24
CA LEU A 97 9.03 -1.91 1.05
C LEU A 97 9.28 -0.87 2.16
N GLU A 98 10.38 -1.01 2.90
CA GLU A 98 10.78 -0.05 3.93
C GLU A 98 10.91 1.35 3.37
N ARG A 99 11.61 1.49 2.24
CA ARG A 99 11.79 2.78 1.58
C ARG A 99 10.46 3.42 1.20
N VAL A 100 9.58 2.67 0.57
CA VAL A 100 8.28 3.17 0.11
C VAL A 100 7.38 3.52 1.30
N VAL A 101 7.34 2.67 2.33
CA VAL A 101 6.52 2.89 3.52
C VAL A 101 7.01 4.12 4.27
N MET A 102 8.32 4.22 4.55
CA MET A 102 8.88 5.35 5.30
C MET A 102 8.66 6.68 4.59
N LEU A 103 8.95 6.74 3.28
CA LEU A 103 8.74 7.97 2.51
C LEU A 103 7.28 8.41 2.54
N ARG A 104 6.35 7.47 2.38
CA ARG A 104 4.93 7.78 2.37
C ARG A 104 4.43 8.23 3.75
N VAL A 105 4.86 7.57 4.82
CA VAL A 105 4.47 7.93 6.18
C VAL A 105 5.02 9.30 6.55
N VAL A 106 6.30 9.55 6.26
CA VAL A 106 6.91 10.86 6.52
C VAL A 106 6.18 11.97 5.76
N ASP A 107 5.85 11.75 4.49
CA ASP A 107 5.14 12.73 3.66
C ASP A 107 3.75 13.05 4.23
N GLU A 108 2.97 12.04 4.60
CA GLU A 108 1.65 12.19 5.22
C GLU A 108 1.73 12.99 6.53
N TYR A 109 2.55 12.57 7.47
CA TYR A 109 2.68 13.24 8.79
C TYR A 109 3.28 14.62 8.69
N TRP A 110 4.21 14.85 7.75
CA TRP A 110 4.80 16.16 7.53
C TRP A 110 3.78 17.17 7.01
N MET A 111 2.93 16.77 6.07
CA MET A 111 1.86 17.63 5.55
C MET A 111 0.87 18.01 6.65
N ASP A 112 0.44 17.06 7.46
CA ASP A 112 -0.46 17.28 8.60
C ASP A 112 0.18 18.21 9.64
N HIS A 113 1.49 18.02 9.90
CA HIS A 113 2.24 18.89 10.83
C HIS A 113 2.33 20.33 10.32
N LEU A 114 2.56 20.55 9.02
CA LEU A 114 2.59 21.90 8.46
C LEU A 114 1.25 22.61 8.62
N GLU A 115 0.13 21.93 8.39
CA GLU A 115 -1.21 22.47 8.59
C GLU A 115 -1.45 22.80 10.06
N ALA A 116 -1.13 21.88 10.98
CA ALA A 116 -1.27 22.08 12.41
C ALA A 116 -0.41 23.24 12.95
N MET A 117 0.81 23.41 12.41
CA MET A 117 1.68 24.55 12.77
C MET A 117 1.14 25.89 12.25
N ASP A 118 0.47 25.89 11.11
CA ASP A 118 -0.19 27.09 10.57
C ASP A 118 -1.39 27.49 11.44
N ASP A 119 -2.19 26.52 11.87
CA ASP A 119 -3.29 26.73 12.81
C ASP A 119 -2.79 27.23 14.17
N LEU A 120 -1.71 26.65 14.69
CA LEU A 120 -1.07 27.13 15.92
C LEU A 120 -0.65 28.59 15.77
N ARG A 121 -0.03 28.96 14.65
CA ARG A 121 0.43 30.34 14.38
C ARG A 121 -0.74 31.32 14.35
N GLN A 122 -1.87 30.93 13.75
CA GLN A 122 -3.07 31.78 13.69
C GLN A 122 -3.73 31.93 15.07
N GLY A 123 -3.75 30.84 15.87
CA GLY A 123 -4.41 30.81 17.18
C GLY A 123 -3.58 31.39 18.34
N ILE A 124 -2.24 31.50 18.21
CA ILE A 124 -1.34 31.80 19.32
C ILE A 124 -1.58 33.19 19.92
N GLY A 125 -2.03 34.15 19.09
CA GLY A 125 -2.33 35.51 19.53
C GLY A 125 -3.42 35.60 20.60
N LEU A 126 -4.37 34.63 20.58
CA LEU A 126 -5.45 34.58 21.58
C LEU A 126 -4.94 34.17 22.97
N ARG A 127 -3.85 33.41 23.05
CA ARG A 127 -3.23 32.96 24.30
C ARG A 127 -2.51 34.09 25.04
N ALA A 128 -2.25 35.22 24.37
CA ALA A 128 -1.66 36.43 24.98
C ALA A 128 -2.50 37.01 26.15
N TYR A 129 -3.81 36.76 26.17
CA TYR A 129 -4.70 37.14 27.25
C TYR A 129 -4.41 36.42 28.58
N GLY A 130 -3.68 35.30 28.56
CA GLY A 130 -3.32 34.49 29.73
C GLY A 130 -2.02 34.91 30.43
N ASN A 131 -1.48 36.09 30.18
CA ASN A 131 -0.22 36.59 30.76
C ASN A 131 1.04 35.75 30.40
N VAL A 132 0.97 34.96 29.33
CA VAL A 132 2.05 34.16 28.79
C VAL A 132 2.58 34.84 27.53
N LYS A 133 3.90 34.85 27.33
CA LYS A 133 4.48 35.38 26.09
C LYS A 133 4.11 34.46 24.89
N PRO A 134 3.42 34.96 23.87
CA PRO A 134 2.96 34.15 22.76
C PRO A 134 4.08 33.38 22.04
N VAL A 135 5.28 33.98 21.98
CA VAL A 135 6.45 33.35 21.33
C VAL A 135 6.94 32.12 22.10
N ASP A 136 6.96 32.21 23.44
CA ASP A 136 7.41 31.08 24.26
C ASP A 136 6.41 29.94 24.23
N GLU A 137 5.11 30.25 24.22
CA GLU A 137 4.04 29.27 24.06
C GLU A 137 4.06 28.64 22.68
N TYR A 138 4.29 29.41 21.62
CA TYR A 138 4.44 28.88 20.26
C TYR A 138 5.58 27.86 20.15
N LYS A 139 6.75 28.21 20.74
CA LYS A 139 7.90 27.30 20.72
C LYS A 139 7.62 26.01 21.48
N ARG A 140 6.98 26.10 22.65
CA ARG A 140 6.65 24.93 23.45
C ARG A 140 5.65 24.04 22.74
N ALA A 141 4.53 24.59 22.30
CA ALA A 141 3.51 23.84 21.58
C ALA A 141 4.05 23.26 20.27
N GLY A 142 4.87 24.00 19.53
CA GLY A 142 5.49 23.50 18.29
C GLY A 142 6.48 22.37 18.53
N PHE A 143 7.21 22.38 19.66
CA PHE A 143 8.08 21.28 20.05
C PHE A 143 7.26 20.02 20.39
N ASP A 144 6.22 20.18 21.21
CA ASP A 144 5.33 19.07 21.58
C ASP A 144 4.68 18.44 20.34
N MET A 145 4.19 19.27 19.40
CA MET A 145 3.61 18.80 18.13
C MET A 145 4.64 18.11 17.23
N PHE A 146 5.88 18.55 17.22
CA PHE A 146 6.95 17.90 16.46
C PHE A 146 7.30 16.54 17.03
N ASP A 147 7.42 16.43 18.36
CA ASP A 147 7.65 15.15 19.03
C ASP A 147 6.50 14.15 18.79
N GLU A 148 5.26 14.62 18.84
CA GLU A 148 4.08 13.82 18.50
C GLU A 148 4.14 13.33 17.05
N MET A 149 4.50 14.19 16.12
CA MET A 149 4.70 13.81 14.71
C MET A 149 5.78 12.72 14.56
N VAL A 150 6.94 12.88 15.19
CA VAL A 150 8.04 11.91 15.10
C VAL A 150 7.63 10.56 15.68
N ASN A 151 6.95 10.55 16.82
CA ASN A 151 6.42 9.33 17.43
C ASN A 151 5.35 8.68 16.55
N GLY A 152 4.48 9.48 15.94
CA GLY A 152 3.48 9.01 14.97
C GLY A 152 4.11 8.37 13.74
N ILE A 153 5.16 8.97 13.18
CA ILE A 153 5.93 8.41 12.05
C ILE A 153 6.51 7.04 12.41
N GLN A 154 7.11 6.90 13.60
CA GLN A 154 7.68 5.63 14.04
C GLN A 154 6.61 4.55 14.17
N SER A 155 5.53 4.84 14.88
CA SER A 155 4.43 3.91 15.13
C SER A 155 3.73 3.48 13.84
N GLU A 156 3.43 4.43 12.95
CA GLU A 156 2.76 4.14 11.69
C GLU A 156 3.66 3.38 10.71
N THR A 157 4.96 3.70 10.68
CA THR A 157 5.94 2.96 9.86
C THR A 157 6.00 1.51 10.29
N VAL A 158 6.16 1.25 11.59
CA VAL A 158 6.18 -0.13 12.13
C VAL A 158 4.86 -0.83 11.82
N ARG A 159 3.71 -0.19 12.08
CA ARG A 159 2.41 -0.76 11.80
C ARG A 159 2.26 -1.16 10.32
N ARG A 160 2.64 -0.30 9.38
CA ARG A 160 2.56 -0.60 7.94
C ARG A 160 3.52 -1.70 7.54
N LEU A 161 4.74 -1.70 8.05
CA LEU A 161 5.73 -2.73 7.74
C LEU A 161 5.24 -4.13 8.14
N PHE A 162 4.51 -4.28 9.22
CA PHE A 162 3.96 -5.57 9.66
C PHE A 162 2.59 -5.91 9.04
N THR A 163 1.82 -4.93 8.56
CA THR A 163 0.46 -5.14 8.06
C THR A 163 0.37 -5.25 6.53
N VAL A 164 1.20 -4.53 5.79
CA VAL A 164 1.15 -4.48 4.32
C VAL A 164 1.41 -5.85 3.72
N ARG A 165 0.54 -6.27 2.80
CA ARG A 165 0.69 -7.48 2.00
C ARG A 165 1.08 -7.10 0.58
N VAL A 166 2.23 -7.53 0.11
CA VAL A 166 2.65 -7.34 -1.28
C VAL A 166 1.87 -8.32 -2.16
N ARG A 167 1.01 -7.81 -3.04
CA ARG A 167 0.42 -8.61 -4.10
C ARG A 167 1.48 -8.79 -5.20
N ARG A 168 2.01 -9.99 -5.34
CA ARG A 168 2.73 -10.36 -6.56
C ARG A 168 1.68 -10.43 -7.68
N GLU A 169 1.76 -9.53 -8.64
CA GLU A 169 1.03 -9.71 -9.89
C GLU A 169 1.56 -10.99 -10.53
N GLN A 170 0.77 -12.05 -10.43
CA GLN A 170 0.98 -13.21 -11.29
C GLN A 170 0.78 -12.67 -12.72
N LYS A 171 1.87 -12.55 -13.50
CA LYS A 171 1.77 -12.41 -14.94
C LYS A 171 0.89 -13.59 -15.40
N LEU A 172 -0.38 -13.30 -15.62
CA LEU A 172 -1.24 -14.21 -16.34
C LEU A 172 -0.65 -14.33 -17.74
N GLU A 173 0.24 -15.30 -17.92
CA GLU A 173 0.58 -15.76 -19.26
C GLU A 173 -0.77 -16.17 -19.89
N ARG A 174 -1.27 -15.31 -20.75
CA ARG A 174 -2.36 -15.68 -21.64
C ARG A 174 -1.83 -16.88 -22.44
N LYS A 175 -2.09 -18.08 -21.96
CA LYS A 175 -2.03 -19.25 -22.82
C LYS A 175 -2.99 -18.96 -23.97
N THR A 176 -2.42 -18.50 -25.08
CA THR A 176 -3.13 -18.52 -26.35
C THR A 176 -3.48 -19.98 -26.56
N VAL A 177 -4.69 -20.35 -26.14
CA VAL A 177 -5.29 -21.59 -26.59
C VAL A 177 -5.56 -21.36 -28.07
N ALA A 178 -4.52 -21.51 -28.89
CA ALA A 178 -4.72 -21.78 -30.28
C ALA A 178 -5.57 -23.05 -30.30
N ARG A 179 -6.88 -22.89 -30.47
CA ARG A 179 -7.75 -23.98 -30.88
C ARG A 179 -7.16 -24.44 -32.20
N SER A 180 -6.35 -25.48 -32.15
CA SER A 180 -6.08 -26.28 -33.33
C SER A 180 -7.43 -26.73 -33.81
N ALA A 181 -7.91 -26.08 -34.88
CA ALA A 181 -9.01 -26.61 -35.64
C ALA A 181 -8.58 -28.03 -36.01
N ALA A 182 -9.21 -29.02 -35.40
CA ALA A 182 -9.06 -30.40 -35.80
C ALA A 182 -9.51 -30.45 -37.27
N THR A 183 -8.55 -30.48 -38.16
CA THR A 183 -8.79 -30.89 -39.53
C THR A 183 -9.10 -32.38 -39.47
N ASN A 184 -10.38 -32.71 -39.53
CA ASN A 184 -10.82 -34.08 -39.91
C ASN A 184 -10.24 -34.38 -41.29
N ALA A 185 -9.15 -35.11 -41.31
CA ALA A 185 -8.67 -35.77 -42.49
C ALA A 185 -9.50 -37.07 -42.68
N GLY A 186 -10.59 -36.94 -43.38
CA GLY A 186 -11.33 -38.04 -43.95
C GLY A 186 -11.64 -37.69 -45.39
N GLY A 187 -11.08 -38.43 -46.31
CA GLY A 187 -11.06 -38.13 -47.72
C GLY A 187 -12.44 -38.01 -48.37
N ASP A 188 -12.58 -37.20 -49.33
CA ASP A 188 -12.98 -37.54 -50.69
C ASP A 188 -12.93 -36.29 -51.57
N ASP A 189 -12.64 -36.56 -52.81
CA ASP A 189 -12.45 -35.65 -53.93
C ASP A 189 -13.67 -34.81 -54.19
N SER A 190 -13.60 -33.44 -53.98
CA SER A 190 -14.39 -32.50 -54.75
C SER A 190 -14.06 -31.04 -54.46
N GLU A 191 -13.62 -30.33 -55.49
CA GLU A 191 -13.61 -28.88 -55.73
C GLU A 191 -13.28 -27.92 -54.57
N LYS A 192 -12.07 -27.40 -54.54
CA LYS A 192 -11.62 -26.27 -53.75
C LYS A 192 -12.50 -25.05 -54.02
N LYS A 193 -13.52 -24.82 -53.19
CA LYS A 193 -14.22 -23.52 -53.12
C LYS A 193 -13.26 -22.47 -52.54
N ARG A 194 -12.84 -21.52 -53.38
CA ARG A 194 -12.06 -20.33 -52.97
C ARG A 194 -12.82 -19.56 -51.89
N PRO A 195 -12.14 -19.01 -50.86
CA PRO A 195 -12.78 -18.23 -49.82
C PRO A 195 -13.43 -17.00 -50.44
N VAL A 196 -14.75 -16.87 -50.25
CA VAL A 196 -15.54 -15.72 -50.70
C VAL A 196 -15.10 -14.51 -49.91
N ARG A 197 -14.41 -13.60 -50.60
CA ARG A 197 -14.01 -12.31 -50.04
C ARG A 197 -15.25 -11.50 -49.75
N ARG A 198 -15.68 -11.37 -48.48
CA ARG A 198 -16.81 -10.52 -48.09
C ARG A 198 -16.48 -9.11 -48.49
N VAL A 199 -17.21 -8.59 -49.50
CA VAL A 199 -17.14 -7.19 -49.93
C VAL A 199 -17.58 -6.33 -48.73
N LYS A 200 -16.70 -5.42 -48.28
CA LYS A 200 -17.04 -4.47 -47.23
C LYS A 200 -18.24 -3.64 -47.69
N LYS A 201 -19.31 -3.59 -46.89
CA LYS A 201 -20.45 -2.70 -47.17
C LYS A 201 -19.93 -1.25 -47.20
N PRO A 202 -20.32 -0.45 -48.21
CA PRO A 202 -19.88 0.92 -48.29
C PRO A 202 -20.36 1.74 -47.09
N GLY A 203 -19.51 2.61 -46.56
CA GLY A 203 -19.84 3.50 -45.47
C GLY A 203 -20.88 4.56 -45.91
N ARG A 204 -21.61 5.11 -44.96
CA ARG A 204 -22.70 6.07 -45.20
C ARG A 204 -22.28 7.27 -46.09
N ASN A 205 -21.04 7.72 -45.99
CA ASN A 205 -20.50 8.85 -46.75
C ASN A 205 -19.65 8.47 -47.95
N ASP A 206 -19.44 7.18 -48.21
CA ASP A 206 -18.66 6.68 -49.34
C ASP A 206 -19.40 6.87 -50.68
N PRO A 207 -18.68 6.90 -51.81
CA PRO A 207 -19.30 6.92 -53.12
C PRO A 207 -20.22 5.73 -53.29
N CYS A 208 -21.41 5.98 -53.86
CA CYS A 208 -22.37 4.92 -54.07
C CYS A 208 -21.89 3.94 -55.16
N PRO A 209 -21.89 2.62 -54.90
CA PRO A 209 -21.43 1.61 -55.86
C PRO A 209 -22.30 1.56 -57.15
N CYS A 210 -23.47 2.17 -57.19
CA CYS A 210 -24.29 2.25 -58.37
C CYS A 210 -23.80 3.24 -59.45
N GLY A 211 -22.77 4.03 -59.15
CA GLY A 211 -22.14 4.93 -60.12
C GLY A 211 -22.91 6.19 -60.49
N LYS A 212 -24.05 6.50 -59.83
CA LYS A 212 -24.81 7.72 -60.15
C LYS A 212 -24.02 8.98 -59.75
N LEU A 213 -23.99 9.96 -60.67
CA LEU A 213 -23.36 11.25 -60.48
C LEU A 213 -24.37 12.32 -60.10
N ARG A 214 -23.94 13.33 -59.37
CA ARG A 214 -24.69 14.57 -59.08
C ARG A 214 -24.63 15.50 -60.30
N PRO A 215 -25.50 16.50 -60.40
CA PRO A 215 -25.47 17.47 -61.50
C PRO A 215 -24.17 18.22 -61.71
N ASN A 216 -23.32 18.24 -60.63
CA ASN A 216 -21.98 18.82 -60.62
C ASN A 216 -20.87 17.84 -61.02
N GLY A 217 -21.18 16.64 -61.53
CA GLY A 217 -20.24 15.63 -61.99
C GLY A 217 -19.58 14.81 -60.90
N LEU A 218 -19.86 15.02 -59.60
CA LEU A 218 -19.30 14.27 -58.51
C LEU A 218 -20.15 13.03 -58.19
N PRO A 219 -19.55 11.91 -57.71
CA PRO A 219 -20.30 10.72 -57.35
C PRO A 219 -21.26 10.97 -56.16
N MET A 220 -22.47 10.43 -56.22
CA MET A 220 -23.45 10.51 -55.12
C MET A 220 -22.97 9.69 -53.94
N LYS A 221 -23.13 10.24 -52.72
CA LYS A 221 -22.84 9.50 -51.48
C LYS A 221 -23.86 8.38 -51.30
N TYR A 222 -23.43 7.26 -50.69
CA TYR A 222 -24.26 6.07 -50.47
C TYR A 222 -25.58 6.42 -49.75
N LYS A 223 -25.51 7.27 -48.71
CA LYS A 223 -26.69 7.74 -47.94
C LYS A 223 -27.72 8.51 -48.75
N ASP A 224 -27.27 9.18 -49.82
CA ASP A 224 -28.15 10.04 -50.66
C ASP A 224 -28.67 9.29 -51.90
N CYS A 225 -28.25 8.03 -52.08
CA CYS A 225 -28.60 7.18 -53.22
C CYS A 225 -29.19 5.83 -52.75
N CYS A 226 -28.45 4.73 -52.90
CA CYS A 226 -28.95 3.38 -52.59
C CYS A 226 -29.09 3.12 -51.08
N GLY A 227 -28.42 3.88 -50.23
CA GLY A 227 -28.52 3.80 -48.77
C GLY A 227 -29.59 4.70 -48.15
N LYS A 228 -30.47 5.31 -48.94
CA LYS A 228 -31.52 6.19 -48.42
C LYS A 228 -32.66 5.44 -47.73
N ASN A 229 -32.86 4.18 -48.07
CA ASN A 229 -33.90 3.30 -47.53
C ASN A 229 -33.34 1.99 -46.96
N ALA A 230 -32.02 1.97 -46.54
CA ALA A 230 -31.37 0.80 -45.95
C ALA A 230 -31.16 1.00 -44.44
#